data_6860d7a548ad20327fcc78606b3f595e
#
_entry.id   6860d7a548ad20327fcc78606b3f595e
#
_cell.length_a   1.000
_cell.length_b   1.000
_cell.length_c   1.000
_cell.angle_alpha   90.00
_cell.angle_beta   90.00
_cell.angle_gamma   90.00
#
_symmetry.space_group_name_H-M   'P 1'
#
loop_
_entity.id
_entity.type
_entity.pdbx_description
1 polymer ?
#
loop_
_entity_poly.entity_id
_entity_poly.type
_entity_poly.pdbx_seq_one_letter_code
_entity_poly.pdbx_strand_id
1 'polypeptide(L)'
;MELSAFTQSYRDPKLVQAGIEEIRRILTRPWVIMEICGGQTHAIMQTGLDQLLPPEIELVHGPGCPVCVTPLELIDKALIIASHPDVIFCSYGDMLRVPGSKNDLFSVRASGGAVRVVYSPLDAVKLAQQNPDKQVVFFAIGFETTAPPNAMSVLQAQKLGVKNYSVLVSQVCVPPAMHVILGSTHNRVQGFLLAGHVC
;
A
#
# COMPACT_ATOMS: atom_id res chain seq x y z
N MET A 1 26.82 -7.79 16.06
CA MET A 1 26.68 -8.02 14.60
C MET A 1 26.03 -6.77 14.03
N GLU A 2 26.76 -5.98 13.26
CA GLU A 2 26.27 -4.69 12.79
C GLU A 2 25.13 -4.88 11.76
N LEU A 3 24.04 -4.13 11.92
CA LEU A 3 22.91 -4.10 10.96
C LEU A 3 23.37 -3.80 9.52
N SER A 4 24.47 -3.05 9.38
CA SER A 4 25.10 -2.72 8.10
C SER A 4 25.57 -3.94 7.30
N ALA A 5 26.03 -5.00 7.96
CA ALA A 5 26.49 -6.21 7.30
C ALA A 5 25.34 -6.95 6.61
N PHE A 6 24.15 -6.98 7.21
CA PHE A 6 22.98 -7.62 6.59
C PHE A 6 22.49 -6.87 5.35
N THR A 7 22.39 -5.54 5.44
CA THR A 7 21.90 -4.75 4.31
C THR A 7 22.90 -4.70 3.13
N GLN A 8 24.19 -4.79 3.40
CA GLN A 8 25.23 -4.83 2.37
C GLN A 8 25.24 -6.15 1.60
N SER A 9 25.07 -7.29 2.28
CA SER A 9 25.06 -8.60 1.64
C SER A 9 23.94 -8.74 0.60
N TYR A 10 22.75 -8.18 0.85
CA TYR A 10 21.65 -8.19 -0.11
C TYR A 10 21.83 -7.24 -1.30
N ARG A 11 22.85 -6.38 -1.27
CA ARG A 11 23.17 -5.43 -2.34
C ARG A 11 24.56 -5.67 -2.96
N ASP A 12 25.20 -6.77 -2.61
CA ASP A 12 26.50 -7.12 -3.16
C ASP A 12 26.35 -7.54 -4.64
N PRO A 13 26.93 -6.79 -5.60
CA PRO A 13 26.80 -7.08 -7.01
C PRO A 13 27.32 -8.48 -7.39
N LYS A 14 28.35 -8.98 -6.67
CA LYS A 14 28.91 -10.30 -6.94
C LYS A 14 27.94 -11.42 -6.56
N LEU A 15 27.26 -11.27 -5.42
CA LEU A 15 26.24 -12.22 -4.98
C LEU A 15 25.01 -12.19 -5.90
N VAL A 16 24.61 -10.99 -6.33
CA VAL A 16 23.50 -10.83 -7.30
C VAL A 16 23.86 -11.49 -8.63
N GLN A 17 25.05 -11.24 -9.15
CA GLN A 17 25.51 -11.83 -10.39
C GLN A 17 25.59 -13.37 -10.31
N ALA A 18 26.14 -13.91 -9.21
CA ALA A 18 26.17 -15.35 -8.98
C ALA A 18 24.77 -15.96 -8.92
N GLY A 19 23.80 -15.27 -8.29
CA GLY A 19 22.41 -15.68 -8.26
C GLY A 19 21.78 -15.71 -9.66
N ILE A 20 22.05 -14.72 -10.49
CA ILE A 20 21.57 -14.66 -11.89
C ILE A 20 22.16 -15.81 -12.73
N GLU A 21 23.43 -16.08 -12.58
CA GLU A 21 24.09 -17.20 -13.27
C GLU A 21 23.50 -18.55 -12.84
N GLU A 22 23.22 -18.72 -11.55
CA GLU A 22 22.55 -19.91 -11.06
C GLU A 22 21.12 -20.05 -11.61
N ILE A 23 20.36 -18.96 -11.67
CA ILE A 23 19.04 -18.94 -12.31
C ILE A 23 19.15 -19.40 -13.77
N ARG A 24 20.10 -18.86 -14.54
CA ARG A 24 20.33 -19.28 -15.93
C ARG A 24 20.64 -20.77 -16.04
N ARG A 25 21.40 -21.31 -15.10
CA ARG A 25 21.79 -22.71 -15.09
C ARG A 25 20.63 -23.68 -14.83
N ILE A 26 19.71 -23.30 -13.95
CA ILE A 26 18.59 -24.16 -13.56
C ILE A 26 17.31 -23.92 -14.38
N LEU A 27 17.28 -22.84 -15.16
CA LEU A 27 16.12 -22.47 -15.95
C LEU A 27 15.89 -23.49 -17.08
N THR A 28 14.73 -24.12 -17.08
CA THR A 28 14.35 -25.17 -18.04
C THR A 28 13.27 -24.77 -19.02
N ARG A 29 12.56 -23.65 -18.76
CA ARG A 29 11.47 -23.12 -19.58
C ARG A 29 11.25 -21.65 -19.28
N PRO A 30 10.52 -20.91 -20.14
CA PRO A 30 10.09 -19.55 -19.84
C PRO A 30 9.16 -19.49 -18.61
N TRP A 31 9.29 -18.40 -17.83
CA TRP A 31 8.47 -18.12 -16.65
C TRP A 31 7.93 -16.71 -16.69
N VAL A 32 6.63 -16.59 -16.39
CA VAL A 32 5.98 -15.31 -16.09
C VAL A 32 5.76 -15.25 -14.58
N ILE A 33 6.45 -14.34 -13.90
CA ILE A 33 6.43 -14.19 -12.46
C ILE A 33 5.83 -12.84 -12.11
N MET A 34 4.78 -12.83 -11.30
CA MET A 34 4.12 -11.61 -10.84
C MET A 34 4.59 -11.24 -9.43
N GLU A 35 5.08 -10.03 -9.26
CA GLU A 35 5.32 -9.49 -7.93
C GLU A 35 4.05 -8.77 -7.41
N ILE A 36 3.83 -8.87 -6.10
CA ILE A 36 2.56 -8.45 -5.49
C ILE A 36 2.67 -7.10 -4.78
N CYS A 37 3.88 -6.58 -4.56
CA CYS A 37 4.07 -5.39 -3.75
C CYS A 37 4.75 -4.26 -4.54
N GLY A 38 4.19 -3.05 -4.51
CA GLY A 38 4.80 -1.87 -5.13
C GLY A 38 6.23 -1.57 -4.64
N GLY A 39 6.58 -1.96 -3.41
CA GLY A 39 7.96 -1.91 -2.93
C GLY A 39 8.90 -2.86 -3.66
N GLN A 40 8.40 -4.04 -4.07
CA GLN A 40 9.15 -4.97 -4.92
C GLN A 40 9.33 -4.40 -6.33
N THR A 41 8.26 -3.87 -6.94
CA THR A 41 8.33 -3.15 -8.22
C THR A 41 9.40 -2.07 -8.18
N HIS A 42 9.36 -1.22 -7.15
CA HIS A 42 10.34 -0.15 -6.98
C HIS A 42 11.77 -0.68 -6.88
N ALA A 43 12.01 -1.71 -6.09
CA ALA A 43 13.33 -2.32 -5.92
C ALA A 43 13.84 -2.93 -7.23
N ILE A 44 13.00 -3.66 -7.96
CA ILE A 44 13.32 -4.26 -9.26
C ILE A 44 13.74 -3.18 -10.26
N MET A 45 12.92 -2.14 -10.41
CA MET A 45 13.18 -1.03 -11.34
C MET A 45 14.41 -0.22 -10.94
N GLN A 46 14.58 0.08 -9.65
CA GLN A 46 15.71 0.84 -9.14
C GLN A 46 17.05 0.14 -9.34
N THR A 47 17.06 -1.18 -9.27
CA THR A 47 18.29 -1.99 -9.42
C THR A 47 18.51 -2.48 -10.86
N GLY A 48 17.54 -2.32 -11.76
CA GLY A 48 17.57 -2.86 -13.11
C GLY A 48 17.56 -4.39 -13.14
N LEU A 49 17.01 -5.04 -12.11
CA LEU A 49 16.99 -6.51 -12.01
C LEU A 49 16.25 -7.16 -13.19
N ASP A 50 15.20 -6.52 -13.68
CA ASP A 50 14.46 -6.95 -14.87
C ASP A 50 15.33 -7.06 -16.13
N GLN A 51 16.37 -6.23 -16.24
CA GLN A 51 17.31 -6.23 -17.36
C GLN A 51 18.48 -7.23 -17.16
N LEU A 52 18.75 -7.63 -15.93
CA LEU A 52 19.83 -8.56 -15.58
C LEU A 52 19.37 -10.01 -15.66
N LEU A 53 18.09 -10.28 -15.44
CA LEU A 53 17.51 -11.62 -15.50
C LEU A 53 17.59 -12.20 -16.93
N PRO A 54 17.59 -13.54 -17.08
CA PRO A 54 17.45 -14.20 -18.38
C PRO A 54 16.18 -13.74 -19.09
N PRO A 55 16.19 -13.55 -20.42
CA PRO A 55 15.01 -13.08 -21.18
C PRO A 55 13.82 -14.04 -21.12
N GLU A 56 14.03 -15.28 -20.71
CA GLU A 56 12.97 -16.26 -20.46
C GLU A 56 12.19 -15.99 -19.17
N ILE A 57 12.65 -15.07 -18.31
CA ILE A 57 11.93 -14.65 -17.10
C ILE A 57 11.28 -13.29 -17.37
N GLU A 58 9.97 -13.29 -17.53
CA GLU A 58 9.13 -12.10 -17.61
C GLU A 58 8.67 -11.74 -16.20
N LEU A 59 9.03 -10.55 -15.72
CA LEU A 59 8.48 -9.99 -14.48
C LEU A 59 7.26 -9.14 -14.83
N VAL A 60 6.12 -9.39 -14.19
CA VAL A 60 4.89 -8.61 -14.35
C VAL A 60 4.46 -8.02 -13.02
N HIS A 61 3.93 -6.80 -13.07
CA HIS A 61 3.51 -6.08 -11.87
C HIS A 61 2.09 -6.48 -11.49
N GLY A 62 1.91 -6.88 -10.24
CA GLY A 62 0.64 -7.30 -9.69
C GLY A 62 -0.11 -6.16 -8.98
N PRO A 63 -1.24 -6.46 -8.32
CA PRO A 63 -2.11 -5.49 -7.65
C PRO A 63 -1.54 -5.00 -6.32
N GLY A 64 -0.26 -4.62 -6.29
CA GLY A 64 0.49 -4.31 -5.07
C GLY A 64 0.31 -2.89 -4.52
N CYS A 65 -0.58 -2.07 -5.10
CA CYS A 65 -0.84 -0.71 -4.65
C CYS A 65 -2.27 -0.59 -4.12
N PRO A 66 -2.50 -0.50 -2.80
CA PRO A 66 -3.85 -0.40 -2.23
C PRO A 66 -4.56 0.90 -2.66
N VAL A 67 -3.80 1.96 -2.88
CA VAL A 67 -4.31 3.23 -3.41
C VAL A 67 -4.87 3.05 -4.82
N CYS A 68 -4.15 2.32 -5.68
CA CYS A 68 -4.51 2.12 -7.08
C CYS A 68 -5.76 1.23 -7.27
N VAL A 69 -6.07 0.38 -6.29
CA VAL A 69 -7.24 -0.51 -6.31
C VAL A 69 -8.40 -0.01 -5.45
N THR A 70 -8.27 1.19 -4.87
CA THR A 70 -9.38 1.83 -4.14
C THR A 70 -10.48 2.23 -5.12
N PRO A 71 -11.75 1.80 -4.90
CA PRO A 71 -12.86 2.16 -5.77
C PRO A 71 -13.08 3.67 -5.85
N LEU A 72 -13.39 4.18 -7.04
CA LEU A 72 -13.62 5.61 -7.29
C LEU A 72 -14.72 6.17 -6.38
N GLU A 73 -15.79 5.41 -6.18
CA GLU A 73 -16.91 5.80 -5.32
C GLU A 73 -16.47 6.02 -3.86
N LEU A 74 -15.46 5.28 -3.41
CA LEU A 74 -14.93 5.44 -2.05
C LEU A 74 -14.02 6.67 -1.95
N ILE A 75 -13.30 7.00 -3.02
CA ILE A 75 -12.53 8.25 -3.12
C ILE A 75 -13.48 9.44 -3.11
N ASP A 76 -14.55 9.41 -3.91
CA ASP A 76 -15.55 10.47 -3.94
C ASP A 76 -16.25 10.65 -2.58
N LYS A 77 -16.55 9.55 -1.89
CA LYS A 77 -17.07 9.59 -0.51
C LYS A 77 -16.09 10.25 0.45
N ALA A 78 -14.79 9.93 0.33
CA ALA A 78 -13.74 10.56 1.13
C ALA A 78 -13.66 12.07 0.90
N LEU A 79 -13.78 12.51 -0.36
CA LEU A 79 -13.78 13.93 -0.72
C LEU A 79 -14.98 14.69 -0.14
N ILE A 80 -16.18 14.07 -0.18
CA ILE A 80 -17.40 14.64 0.41
C ILE A 80 -17.24 14.79 1.93
N ILE A 81 -16.75 13.74 2.61
CA ILE A 81 -16.53 13.76 4.06
C ILE A 81 -15.48 14.82 4.41
N ALA A 82 -14.37 14.87 3.68
CA ALA A 82 -13.28 15.82 3.90
C ALA A 82 -13.68 17.28 3.68
N SER A 83 -14.71 17.53 2.88
CA SER A 83 -15.24 18.87 2.60
C SER A 83 -16.18 19.39 3.69
N HIS A 84 -16.58 18.53 4.65
CA HIS A 84 -17.50 18.96 5.71
C HIS A 84 -16.76 19.84 6.73
N PRO A 85 -17.33 21.01 7.13
CA PRO A 85 -16.64 21.97 7.99
C PRO A 85 -16.33 21.44 9.40
N ASP A 86 -17.10 20.46 9.89
CA ASP A 86 -16.93 19.87 11.22
C ASP A 86 -16.07 18.61 11.23
N VAL A 87 -15.43 18.29 10.10
CA VAL A 87 -14.58 17.11 9.95
C VAL A 87 -13.11 17.49 9.82
N ILE A 88 -12.24 16.81 10.55
CA ILE A 88 -10.82 16.71 10.29
C ILE A 88 -10.59 15.37 9.59
N PHE A 89 -10.23 15.42 8.31
CA PHE A 89 -10.00 14.23 7.51
C PHE A 89 -8.53 13.87 7.48
N CYS A 90 -8.19 12.68 7.94
CA CYS A 90 -6.83 12.18 8.04
C CYS A 90 -6.57 11.11 7.00
N SER A 91 -5.44 11.20 6.30
CA SER A 91 -5.00 10.19 5.34
C SER A 91 -3.49 10.15 5.24
N TYR A 92 -2.95 9.10 4.60
CA TYR A 92 -1.55 9.04 4.19
C TYR A 92 -1.29 10.01 3.03
N GLY A 93 -0.05 10.51 2.93
CA GLY A 93 0.29 11.60 2.02
C GLY A 93 0.13 11.29 0.53
N ASP A 94 0.36 10.04 0.13
CA ASP A 94 0.18 9.55 -1.25
C ASP A 94 -1.28 9.64 -1.70
N MET A 95 -2.22 9.36 -0.78
CA MET A 95 -3.65 9.41 -1.06
C MET A 95 -4.18 10.81 -1.40
N LEU A 96 -3.50 11.86 -0.95
CA LEU A 96 -3.95 13.23 -1.19
C LEU A 96 -3.94 13.61 -2.68
N ARG A 97 -3.13 12.91 -3.49
CA ARG A 97 -2.96 13.16 -4.94
C ARG A 97 -3.87 12.32 -5.81
N VAL A 98 -4.60 11.39 -5.22
CA VAL A 98 -5.44 10.47 -5.98
C VAL A 98 -6.71 11.19 -6.40
N PRO A 99 -6.99 11.28 -7.71
CA PRO A 99 -8.17 11.98 -8.19
C PRO A 99 -9.43 11.16 -7.94
N GLY A 100 -10.45 11.83 -7.43
CA GLY A 100 -11.84 11.37 -7.52
C GLY A 100 -12.46 11.78 -8.87
N SER A 101 -13.77 11.71 -8.95
CA SER A 101 -14.51 12.07 -10.19
C SER A 101 -14.35 13.53 -10.59
N LYS A 102 -14.08 14.45 -9.67
CA LYS A 102 -14.02 15.90 -9.96
C LYS A 102 -12.75 16.57 -9.44
N ASN A 103 -12.24 16.15 -8.29
CA ASN A 103 -11.12 16.77 -7.59
C ASN A 103 -10.38 15.73 -6.73
N ASP A 104 -9.43 16.19 -5.92
CA ASP A 104 -8.63 15.38 -5.00
C ASP A 104 -8.63 16.01 -3.59
N LEU A 105 -8.00 15.34 -2.63
CA LEU A 105 -7.90 15.83 -1.26
C LEU A 105 -7.04 17.10 -1.13
N PHE A 106 -6.08 17.35 -2.05
CA PHE A 106 -5.37 18.62 -2.08
C PHE A 106 -6.29 19.78 -2.45
N SER A 107 -7.16 19.58 -3.42
CA SER A 107 -8.16 20.57 -3.84
C SER A 107 -9.14 20.87 -2.70
N VAL A 108 -9.59 19.84 -1.98
CA VAL A 108 -10.43 20.01 -0.79
C VAL A 108 -9.71 20.83 0.28
N ARG A 109 -8.42 20.52 0.53
CA ARG A 109 -7.60 21.27 1.48
C ARG A 109 -7.40 22.72 1.06
N ALA A 110 -7.15 22.96 -0.22
CA ALA A 110 -6.99 24.30 -0.78
C ALA A 110 -8.29 25.15 -0.66
N SER A 111 -9.45 24.48 -0.70
CA SER A 111 -10.76 25.11 -0.50
C SER A 111 -11.15 25.30 0.96
N GLY A 112 -10.25 25.03 1.91
CA GLY A 112 -10.47 25.23 3.34
C GLY A 112 -10.85 23.99 4.13
N GLY A 113 -10.96 22.83 3.51
CA GLY A 113 -11.18 21.55 4.20
C GLY A 113 -10.03 21.19 5.14
N ALA A 114 -10.35 20.67 6.32
CA ALA A 114 -9.36 20.33 7.34
C ALA A 114 -8.73 18.95 7.08
N VAL A 115 -8.02 18.83 5.93
CA VAL A 115 -7.28 17.60 5.57
C VAL A 115 -5.91 17.57 6.23
N ARG A 116 -5.58 16.46 6.90
CA ARG A 116 -4.30 16.24 7.62
C ARG A 116 -3.60 14.99 7.09
N VAL A 117 -2.30 15.14 6.80
CA VAL A 117 -1.42 13.98 6.55
C VAL A 117 -1.04 13.39 7.89
N VAL A 118 -1.18 12.07 8.02
CA VAL A 118 -0.75 11.30 9.19
C VAL A 118 0.18 10.18 8.75
N TYR A 119 1.06 9.76 9.65
CA TYR A 119 2.01 8.67 9.43
C TYR A 119 1.61 7.41 10.19
N SER A 120 0.65 7.54 11.10
CA SER A 120 0.07 6.44 11.86
C SER A 120 -1.42 6.68 12.09
N PRO A 121 -2.26 5.63 12.11
CA PRO A 121 -3.67 5.74 12.52
C PRO A 121 -3.83 6.33 13.93
N LEU A 122 -2.85 6.10 14.81
CA LEU A 122 -2.85 6.66 16.17
C LEU A 122 -2.68 8.19 16.20
N ASP A 123 -2.08 8.78 15.17
CA ASP A 123 -2.01 10.25 15.08
C ASP A 123 -3.41 10.86 14.86
N ALA A 124 -4.28 10.17 14.11
CA ALA A 124 -5.66 10.59 13.94
C ALA A 124 -6.46 10.45 15.26
N VAL A 125 -6.18 9.42 16.09
CA VAL A 125 -6.78 9.31 17.43
C VAL A 125 -6.34 10.46 18.34
N LYS A 126 -5.05 10.84 18.30
CA LYS A 126 -4.55 12.01 19.05
C LYS A 126 -5.22 13.31 18.59
N LEU A 127 -5.39 13.48 17.28
CA LEU A 127 -6.11 14.63 16.72
C LEU A 127 -7.54 14.69 17.23
N ALA A 128 -8.22 13.54 17.34
CA ALA A 128 -9.58 13.47 17.88
C ALA A 128 -9.64 13.91 19.35
N GLN A 129 -8.68 13.50 20.16
CA GLN A 129 -8.57 13.95 21.56
C GLN A 129 -8.33 15.47 21.68
N GLN A 130 -7.52 16.03 20.77
CA GLN A 130 -7.18 17.46 20.77
C GLN A 130 -8.29 18.37 20.21
N ASN A 131 -9.26 17.78 19.49
CA ASN A 131 -10.35 18.50 18.82
C ASN A 131 -11.72 17.88 19.17
N PRO A 132 -12.17 17.97 20.42
CA PRO A 132 -13.40 17.31 20.87
C PRO A 132 -14.66 17.79 20.15
N ASP A 133 -14.63 19.01 19.62
CA ASP A 133 -15.75 19.63 18.89
C ASP A 133 -15.81 19.25 17.40
N LYS A 134 -14.83 18.49 16.90
CA LYS A 134 -14.74 18.05 15.51
C LYS A 134 -14.85 16.54 15.42
N GLN A 135 -15.38 16.04 14.30
CA GLN A 135 -15.29 14.63 13.95
C GLN A 135 -13.95 14.38 13.24
N VAL A 136 -13.20 13.40 13.69
CA VAL A 136 -11.95 12.99 13.03
C VAL A 136 -12.18 11.70 12.29
N VAL A 137 -12.00 11.73 10.97
CA VAL A 137 -12.17 10.56 10.09
C VAL A 137 -10.81 10.18 9.51
N PHE A 138 -10.40 8.96 9.75
CA PHE A 138 -9.18 8.41 9.18
C PHE A 138 -9.50 7.52 7.97
N PHE A 139 -8.90 7.81 6.82
CA PHE A 139 -9.03 7.00 5.62
C PHE A 139 -8.04 5.84 5.66
N ALA A 140 -8.51 4.68 6.08
CA ALA A 140 -7.72 3.47 6.26
C ALA A 140 -7.61 2.69 4.94
N ILE A 141 -6.59 3.03 4.18
CA ILE A 141 -6.25 2.34 2.92
C ILE A 141 -5.10 1.40 3.17
N GLY A 142 -5.17 0.19 2.64
CA GLY A 142 -4.07 -0.76 2.75
C GLY A 142 -4.44 -2.19 2.39
N PHE A 143 -3.43 -3.03 2.46
CA PHE A 143 -3.54 -4.48 2.44
C PHE A 143 -3.44 -5.04 3.87
N GLU A 144 -3.23 -6.35 4.00
CA GLU A 144 -3.20 -7.06 5.28
C GLU A 144 -2.22 -6.44 6.29
N THR A 145 -1.06 -5.95 5.83
CA THR A 145 -0.03 -5.32 6.70
C THR A 145 -0.51 -4.11 7.47
N THR A 146 -1.45 -3.36 6.91
CA THR A 146 -1.99 -2.14 7.54
C THR A 146 -3.26 -2.38 8.34
N ALA A 147 -3.88 -3.56 8.23
CA ALA A 147 -5.10 -3.90 8.96
C ALA A 147 -4.90 -3.91 10.50
N PRO A 148 -3.82 -4.51 11.06
CA PRO A 148 -3.61 -4.49 12.51
C PRO A 148 -3.48 -3.08 13.10
N PRO A 149 -2.64 -2.15 12.59
CA PRO A 149 -2.58 -0.81 13.15
C PRO A 149 -3.89 -0.03 12.99
N ASN A 150 -4.65 -0.26 11.92
CA ASN A 150 -5.97 0.35 11.76
C ASN A 150 -6.96 -0.15 12.82
N ALA A 151 -7.04 -1.46 13.04
CA ALA A 151 -7.86 -2.04 14.10
C ALA A 151 -7.42 -1.58 15.49
N MET A 152 -6.12 -1.54 15.75
CA MET A 152 -5.57 -1.05 17.03
C MET A 152 -5.92 0.40 17.29
N SER A 153 -6.03 1.26 16.27
CA SER A 153 -6.44 2.65 16.45
C SER A 153 -7.87 2.76 16.97
N VAL A 154 -8.78 1.91 16.47
CA VAL A 154 -10.17 1.86 16.94
C VAL A 154 -10.24 1.38 18.39
N LEU A 155 -9.51 0.30 18.72
CA LEU A 155 -9.42 -0.20 20.10
C LEU A 155 -8.83 0.84 21.05
N GLN A 156 -7.82 1.56 20.61
CA GLN A 156 -7.20 2.62 21.42
C GLN A 156 -8.14 3.79 21.63
N ALA A 157 -8.84 4.23 20.59
CA ALA A 157 -9.87 5.26 20.71
C ALA A 157 -10.96 4.86 21.71
N GLN A 158 -11.42 3.62 21.65
CA GLN A 158 -12.39 3.07 22.61
C GLN A 158 -11.86 3.09 24.04
N LYS A 159 -10.63 2.59 24.28
CA LYS A 159 -10.01 2.57 25.60
C LYS A 159 -9.80 3.97 26.19
N LEU A 160 -9.52 4.94 25.35
CA LEU A 160 -9.33 6.35 25.75
C LEU A 160 -10.66 7.12 25.86
N GLY A 161 -11.81 6.49 25.58
CA GLY A 161 -13.12 7.16 25.61
C GLY A 161 -13.31 8.21 24.51
N VAL A 162 -12.52 8.15 23.42
CA VAL A 162 -12.62 9.07 22.27
C VAL A 162 -13.85 8.67 21.44
N LYS A 163 -14.85 9.56 21.37
CA LYS A 163 -16.13 9.28 20.70
C LYS A 163 -16.24 9.92 19.32
N ASN A 164 -15.36 10.84 19.00
CA ASN A 164 -15.33 11.63 17.76
C ASN A 164 -14.28 11.12 16.75
N TYR A 165 -13.88 9.85 16.85
CA TYR A 165 -12.99 9.18 15.91
C TYR A 165 -13.76 8.15 15.10
N SER A 166 -13.57 8.16 13.78
CA SER A 166 -14.16 7.21 12.86
C SER A 166 -13.15 6.79 11.79
N VAL A 167 -13.38 5.63 11.19
CA VAL A 167 -12.52 5.09 10.14
C VAL A 167 -13.34 4.87 8.87
N LEU A 168 -12.94 5.50 7.77
CA LEU A 168 -13.41 5.15 6.44
C LEU A 168 -12.51 4.05 5.89
N VAL A 169 -13.05 2.84 5.76
CA VAL A 169 -12.25 1.64 5.46
C VAL A 169 -12.18 1.40 3.95
N SER A 170 -10.95 1.32 3.42
CA SER A 170 -10.61 0.78 2.10
C SER A 170 -9.51 -0.27 2.24
N GLN A 171 -9.81 -1.30 3.03
CA GLN A 171 -8.89 -2.39 3.26
C GLN A 171 -9.15 -3.49 2.25
N VAL A 172 -8.13 -3.86 1.48
CA VAL A 172 -8.18 -4.94 0.48
C VAL A 172 -7.27 -6.09 0.89
N CYS A 173 -7.58 -7.29 0.39
CA CYS A 173 -6.82 -8.50 0.67
C CYS A 173 -6.17 -9.03 -0.61
N VAL A 174 -4.91 -9.46 -0.51
CA VAL A 174 -4.14 -10.02 -1.63
C VAL A 174 -4.69 -11.37 -2.11
N PRO A 175 -5.07 -12.33 -1.25
CA PRO A 175 -5.54 -13.64 -1.71
C PRO A 175 -6.75 -13.60 -2.66
N PRO A 176 -7.80 -12.80 -2.41
CA PRO A 176 -8.92 -12.67 -3.38
C PRO A 176 -8.46 -12.15 -4.75
N ALA A 177 -7.54 -11.17 -4.78
CA ALA A 177 -6.99 -10.66 -6.04
C ALA A 177 -6.21 -11.74 -6.80
N MET A 178 -5.41 -12.55 -6.09
CA MET A 178 -4.71 -13.70 -6.67
C MET A 178 -5.69 -14.74 -7.23
N HIS A 179 -6.78 -15.03 -6.54
CA HIS A 179 -7.81 -15.95 -7.02
C HIS A 179 -8.43 -15.49 -8.35
N VAL A 180 -8.71 -14.20 -8.49
CA VAL A 180 -9.23 -13.63 -9.73
C VAL A 180 -8.21 -13.77 -10.86
N ILE A 181 -6.94 -13.47 -10.61
CA ILE A 181 -5.86 -13.61 -11.61
C ILE A 181 -5.69 -15.05 -12.04
N LEU A 182 -5.60 -15.98 -11.07
CA LEU A 182 -5.41 -17.41 -11.36
C LEU A 182 -6.63 -18.05 -12.05
N GLY A 183 -7.83 -17.55 -11.78
CA GLY A 183 -9.06 -18.02 -12.42
C GLY A 183 -9.29 -17.47 -13.83
N SER A 184 -8.49 -16.52 -14.29
CA SER A 184 -8.63 -15.94 -15.63
C SER A 184 -8.18 -16.94 -16.70
N THR A 185 -8.98 -17.12 -17.74
CA THR A 185 -8.64 -17.95 -18.91
C THR A 185 -7.47 -17.41 -19.72
N HIS A 186 -7.13 -16.13 -19.55
CA HIS A 186 -5.99 -15.46 -20.19
C HIS A 186 -4.77 -15.36 -19.26
N ASN A 187 -4.80 -16.06 -18.12
CA ASN A 187 -3.71 -16.03 -17.17
C ASN A 187 -2.42 -16.63 -17.77
N ARG A 188 -1.33 -15.88 -17.71
CA ARG A 188 0.01 -16.34 -18.10
C ARG A 188 0.95 -16.49 -16.91
N VAL A 189 0.51 -16.04 -15.71
CA VAL A 189 1.34 -16.05 -14.50
C VAL A 189 1.52 -17.47 -14.01
N GLN A 190 2.78 -17.85 -13.79
CA GLN A 190 3.18 -19.20 -13.35
C GLN A 190 3.79 -19.20 -11.95
N GLY A 191 4.19 -18.02 -11.46
CA GLY A 191 4.76 -17.84 -10.13
C GLY A 191 4.47 -16.46 -9.56
N PHE A 192 4.56 -16.35 -8.23
CA PHE A 192 4.38 -15.09 -7.51
C PHE A 192 5.57 -14.81 -6.59
N LEU A 193 6.01 -13.55 -6.59
CA LEU A 193 6.85 -13.01 -5.53
C LEU A 193 5.93 -12.35 -4.50
N LEU A 194 5.69 -13.06 -3.41
CA LEU A 194 4.82 -12.55 -2.34
C LEU A 194 5.57 -11.55 -1.45
N ALA A 195 4.82 -10.63 -0.87
CA ALA A 195 5.34 -9.67 0.09
C ALA A 195 5.51 -10.35 1.46
N GLY A 196 6.72 -10.80 1.78
CA GLY A 196 7.03 -11.54 3.01
C GLY A 196 6.80 -10.78 4.32
N HIS A 197 6.47 -9.49 4.25
CA HIS A 197 6.07 -8.68 5.41
C HIS A 197 4.58 -8.82 5.77
N VAL A 198 3.83 -9.65 5.07
CA VAL A 198 2.37 -9.86 5.23
C VAL A 198 2.06 -11.14 6.02
N CYS A 199 3.05 -11.83 6.51
CA CYS A 199 2.87 -13.08 7.27
C CYS A 199 2.49 -12.82 8.71
#